data_cc11953db82a878e47e41d75ca77b900
#
_entry.id   cc11953db82a878e47e41d75ca77b900
#
_cell.length_a   1.000
_cell.length_b   1.000
_cell.length_c   1.000
_cell.angle_alpha   90.00
_cell.angle_beta   90.00
_cell.angle_gamma   90.00
#
_symmetry.space_group_name_H-M   'P 1'
#
loop_
_entity.id
_entity.type
_entity.pdbx_description
1 polymer ?
#
loop_
_entity_poly.entity_id
_entity_poly.type
_entity_poly.pdbx_seq_one_letter_code
_entity_poly.pdbx_strand_id
1 'polypeptide(L)'
;MAGIKQFDRDEVLDRAMAAFWTRGYEATSIDDLVQATGIGRGSLYGTFGDKRQLFLAALDQYWNTVGMEMFAELSDPDARHAIERMFDALIRRASNPKFPRGCLFTNTSLECPTCGDEIARKIAENMGQQETAIYQVLRKAQADGTLSQTQDARALARFFLGVAWGINAVNKSVADPGVFRDMVRVAMSVWDTAAAVQIDGPRMTEPRRRGDAHGSARKKVAVRRSVPHNSK
;
A
#
# COMPACT_ATOMS: atom_id res chain seq x y z
N MET A 1 23.37 -36.26 -32.44
CA MET A 1 23.17 -34.89 -31.98
C MET A 1 21.84 -34.85 -31.24
N ALA A 2 21.84 -34.70 -29.91
CA ALA A 2 20.62 -34.50 -29.14
C ALA A 2 20.08 -33.11 -29.47
N GLY A 3 18.90 -33.06 -30.11
CA GLY A 3 18.24 -31.81 -30.44
C GLY A 3 18.01 -30.99 -29.15
N ILE A 4 18.38 -29.74 -29.16
CA ILE A 4 18.05 -28.77 -28.09
C ILE A 4 16.53 -28.79 -28.00
N LYS A 5 15.98 -29.35 -26.93
CA LYS A 5 14.55 -29.31 -26.66
C LYS A 5 14.21 -27.83 -26.45
N GLN A 6 13.58 -27.23 -27.46
CA GLN A 6 13.16 -25.86 -27.44
C GLN A 6 11.97 -25.79 -26.47
N PHE A 7 12.14 -25.18 -25.31
CA PHE A 7 11.07 -24.91 -24.35
C PHE A 7 10.75 -23.41 -24.37
N ASP A 8 9.52 -23.08 -24.08
CA ASP A 8 9.11 -21.69 -23.88
C ASP A 8 9.65 -21.19 -22.53
N ARG A 9 10.48 -20.14 -22.59
CA ARG A 9 11.13 -19.55 -21.41
C ARG A 9 10.12 -18.95 -20.44
N ASP A 10 9.07 -18.32 -20.96
CA ASP A 10 8.06 -17.63 -20.14
C ASP A 10 7.14 -18.65 -19.46
N GLU A 11 6.77 -19.73 -20.16
CA GLU A 11 6.03 -20.85 -19.57
C GLU A 11 6.82 -21.53 -18.44
N VAL A 12 8.12 -21.73 -18.62
CA VAL A 12 9.02 -22.29 -17.59
C VAL A 12 9.09 -21.36 -16.38
N LEU A 13 9.19 -20.04 -16.63
CA LEU A 13 9.25 -19.04 -15.59
C LEU A 13 7.93 -18.97 -14.80
N ASP A 14 6.77 -19.04 -15.47
CA ASP A 14 5.45 -19.08 -14.82
C ASP A 14 5.31 -20.31 -13.90
N ARG A 15 5.77 -21.46 -14.34
CA ARG A 15 5.75 -22.68 -13.52
C ARG A 15 6.70 -22.60 -12.32
N ALA A 16 7.89 -22.02 -12.50
CA ALA A 16 8.83 -21.76 -11.41
C ALA A 16 8.25 -20.75 -10.41
N MET A 17 7.65 -19.68 -10.90
CA MET A 17 6.95 -18.67 -10.09
C MET A 17 5.85 -19.31 -9.24
N ALA A 18 5.00 -20.14 -9.82
CA ALA A 18 3.93 -20.83 -9.09
C ALA A 18 4.48 -21.78 -8.01
N ALA A 19 5.60 -22.47 -8.27
CA ALA A 19 6.27 -23.32 -7.29
C ALA A 19 6.80 -22.50 -6.11
N PHE A 20 7.50 -21.41 -6.37
CA PHE A 20 7.97 -20.49 -5.33
C PHE A 20 6.84 -19.82 -4.55
N TRP A 21 5.77 -19.42 -5.22
CA TRP A 21 4.63 -18.79 -4.55
C TRP A 21 3.93 -19.76 -3.58
N THR A 22 3.85 -21.02 -3.97
CA THR A 22 3.18 -22.07 -3.17
C THR A 22 4.01 -22.49 -1.95
N ARG A 23 5.33 -22.70 -2.14
CA ARG A 23 6.21 -23.32 -1.14
C ARG A 23 7.13 -22.33 -0.41
N GLY A 24 7.35 -21.13 -0.98
CA GLY A 24 8.36 -20.20 -0.54
C GLY A 24 9.74 -20.44 -1.16
N TYR A 25 10.62 -19.45 -1.04
CA TYR A 25 11.97 -19.51 -1.64
C TYR A 25 12.83 -20.60 -1.01
N GLU A 26 12.95 -20.60 0.33
CA GLU A 26 13.85 -21.53 1.02
C GLU A 26 13.41 -22.98 0.86
N ALA A 27 12.13 -23.25 1.03
CA ALA A 27 11.57 -24.60 0.99
C ALA A 27 11.49 -25.20 -0.44
N THR A 28 11.67 -24.40 -1.49
CA THR A 28 11.69 -24.91 -2.88
C THR A 28 13.08 -25.37 -3.25
N SER A 29 13.27 -26.68 -3.43
CA SER A 29 14.53 -27.26 -3.91
C SER A 29 14.69 -27.12 -5.43
N ILE A 30 15.92 -27.37 -5.94
CA ILE A 30 16.15 -27.43 -7.40
C ILE A 30 15.39 -28.61 -8.02
N ASP A 31 15.24 -29.72 -7.32
CA ASP A 31 14.49 -30.87 -7.83
C ASP A 31 12.99 -30.57 -7.91
N ASP A 32 12.43 -29.80 -6.97
CA ASP A 32 11.07 -29.28 -7.08
C ASP A 32 10.88 -28.39 -8.31
N LEU A 33 11.88 -27.52 -8.60
CA LEU A 33 11.84 -26.64 -9.77
C LEU A 33 11.95 -27.43 -11.08
N VAL A 34 12.81 -28.45 -11.13
CA VAL A 34 12.91 -29.36 -12.28
C VAL A 34 11.57 -30.08 -12.51
N GLN A 35 10.96 -30.58 -11.44
CA GLN A 35 9.65 -31.26 -11.54
C GLN A 35 8.54 -30.27 -11.99
N ALA A 36 8.47 -29.08 -11.40
CA ALA A 36 7.44 -28.10 -11.71
C ALA A 36 7.58 -27.56 -13.14
N THR A 37 8.80 -27.25 -13.57
CA THR A 37 9.05 -26.66 -14.89
C THR A 37 9.07 -27.67 -16.03
N GLY A 38 9.37 -28.95 -15.74
CA GLY A 38 9.49 -30.02 -16.74
C GLY A 38 10.78 -29.95 -17.55
N ILE A 39 11.76 -29.10 -17.20
CA ILE A 39 13.07 -29.04 -17.86
C ILE A 39 14.18 -29.56 -16.93
N GLY A 40 15.25 -30.11 -17.52
CA GLY A 40 16.37 -30.65 -16.74
C GLY A 40 17.16 -29.54 -16.00
N ARG A 41 17.88 -29.93 -14.94
CA ARG A 41 18.71 -29.04 -14.11
C ARG A 41 19.71 -28.24 -14.95
N GLY A 42 20.38 -28.86 -15.93
CA GLY A 42 21.34 -28.18 -16.83
C GLY A 42 20.66 -27.06 -17.65
N SER A 43 19.46 -27.33 -18.18
CA SER A 43 18.68 -26.34 -18.95
C SER A 43 18.19 -25.21 -18.03
N LEU A 44 17.77 -25.51 -16.79
CA LEU A 44 17.35 -24.55 -15.81
C LEU A 44 18.48 -23.55 -15.49
N TYR A 45 19.65 -24.06 -15.12
CA TYR A 45 20.83 -23.25 -14.82
C TYR A 45 21.37 -22.50 -16.05
N GLY A 46 21.38 -23.16 -17.22
CA GLY A 46 21.82 -22.53 -18.46
C GLY A 46 20.94 -21.35 -18.90
N THR A 47 19.66 -21.34 -18.50
CA THR A 47 18.68 -20.31 -18.89
C THR A 47 18.57 -19.20 -17.86
N PHE A 48 18.58 -19.53 -16.58
CA PHE A 48 18.26 -18.59 -15.50
C PHE A 48 19.41 -18.34 -14.52
N GLY A 49 20.54 -19.05 -14.66
CA GLY A 49 21.64 -18.97 -13.70
C GLY A 49 21.42 -19.87 -12.49
N ASP A 50 21.45 -19.31 -11.31
CA ASP A 50 21.22 -20.04 -10.07
C ASP A 50 19.76 -19.95 -9.57
N LYS A 51 19.45 -20.63 -8.45
CA LYS A 51 18.11 -20.57 -7.82
C LYS A 51 17.69 -19.14 -7.48
N ARG A 52 18.64 -18.31 -7.03
CA ARG A 52 18.39 -16.93 -6.65
C ARG A 52 18.02 -16.09 -7.88
N GLN A 53 18.77 -16.22 -8.97
CA GLN A 53 18.49 -15.50 -10.23
C GLN A 53 17.14 -15.92 -10.81
N LEU A 54 16.81 -17.21 -10.79
CA LEU A 54 15.49 -17.69 -11.18
C LEU A 54 14.39 -17.12 -10.29
N PHE A 55 14.63 -17.02 -8.98
CA PHE A 55 13.65 -16.46 -8.06
C PHE A 55 13.43 -14.95 -8.28
N LEU A 56 14.49 -14.20 -8.53
CA LEU A 56 14.39 -12.77 -8.87
C LEU A 56 13.60 -12.57 -10.16
N ALA A 57 13.85 -13.40 -11.17
CA ALA A 57 13.04 -13.39 -12.40
C ALA A 57 11.57 -13.75 -12.13
N ALA A 58 11.31 -14.71 -11.22
CA ALA A 58 9.96 -15.08 -10.82
C ALA A 58 9.23 -13.93 -10.06
N LEU A 59 9.94 -13.14 -9.26
CA LEU A 59 9.38 -11.93 -8.64
C LEU A 59 8.99 -10.89 -9.68
N ASP A 60 9.82 -10.66 -10.70
CA ASP A 60 9.50 -9.76 -11.80
C ASP A 60 8.30 -10.25 -12.62
N GLN A 61 8.26 -11.54 -12.93
CA GLN A 61 7.14 -12.16 -13.64
C GLN A 61 5.84 -12.03 -12.84
N TYR A 62 5.89 -12.30 -11.53
CA TYR A 62 4.74 -12.12 -10.64
C TYR A 62 4.22 -10.68 -10.66
N TRP A 63 5.13 -9.70 -10.56
CA TRP A 63 4.74 -8.30 -10.61
C TRP A 63 4.06 -7.94 -11.93
N ASN A 64 4.66 -8.34 -13.06
CA ASN A 64 4.18 -8.00 -14.39
C ASN A 64 2.85 -8.69 -14.75
N THR A 65 2.56 -9.86 -14.19
CA THR A 65 1.34 -10.62 -14.52
C THR A 65 0.25 -10.47 -13.46
N VAL A 66 0.59 -10.57 -12.17
CA VAL A 66 -0.38 -10.59 -11.07
C VAL A 66 -0.45 -9.25 -10.34
N GLY A 67 0.72 -8.64 -10.09
CA GLY A 67 0.79 -7.40 -9.33
C GLY A 67 0.20 -6.21 -10.09
N MET A 68 0.57 -6.05 -11.34
CA MET A 68 0.12 -4.94 -12.20
C MET A 68 -1.41 -4.92 -12.39
N GLU A 69 -2.05 -6.09 -12.44
CA GLU A 69 -3.51 -6.20 -12.60
C GLU A 69 -4.28 -5.46 -11.49
N MET A 70 -3.83 -5.62 -10.25
CA MET A 70 -4.41 -4.93 -9.09
C MET A 70 -4.14 -3.41 -9.13
N PHE A 71 -2.94 -3.01 -9.50
CA PHE A 71 -2.53 -1.60 -9.53
C PHE A 71 -3.05 -0.86 -10.78
N ALA A 72 -3.48 -1.57 -11.83
CA ALA A 72 -4.17 -0.96 -12.98
C ALA A 72 -5.48 -0.25 -12.57
N GLU A 73 -6.14 -0.73 -11.51
CA GLU A 73 -7.36 -0.12 -10.96
C GLU A 73 -7.11 1.31 -10.41
N LEU A 74 -5.87 1.66 -10.07
CA LEU A 74 -5.50 3.00 -9.63
C LEU A 74 -5.57 4.07 -10.73
N SER A 75 -5.82 3.68 -11.98
CA SER A 75 -6.04 4.59 -13.11
C SER A 75 -7.46 5.17 -13.17
N ASP A 76 -8.38 4.75 -12.31
CA ASP A 76 -9.73 5.31 -12.23
C ASP A 76 -9.67 6.83 -11.99
N PRO A 77 -10.46 7.65 -12.72
CA PRO A 77 -10.47 9.10 -12.54
C PRO A 77 -10.96 9.53 -11.15
N ASP A 78 -11.87 8.78 -10.51
CA ASP A 78 -12.27 8.99 -9.12
C ASP A 78 -11.26 8.31 -8.20
N ALA A 79 -10.53 9.13 -7.44
CA ALA A 79 -9.44 8.65 -6.60
C ALA A 79 -9.90 7.72 -5.45
N ARG A 80 -11.08 7.97 -4.86
CA ARG A 80 -11.65 7.08 -3.84
C ARG A 80 -12.01 5.75 -4.45
N HIS A 81 -12.71 5.79 -5.57
CA HIS A 81 -13.12 4.60 -6.31
C HIS A 81 -11.91 3.80 -6.78
N ALA A 82 -10.83 4.46 -7.21
CA ALA A 82 -9.57 3.81 -7.57
C ALA A 82 -9.00 2.95 -6.42
N ILE A 83 -8.96 3.49 -5.20
CA ILE A 83 -8.50 2.74 -4.02
C ILE A 83 -9.46 1.59 -3.66
N GLU A 84 -10.78 1.83 -3.71
CA GLU A 84 -11.78 0.79 -3.47
C GLU A 84 -11.64 -0.37 -4.48
N ARG A 85 -11.51 -0.06 -5.77
CA ARG A 85 -11.34 -1.06 -6.84
C ARG A 85 -10.02 -1.82 -6.71
N MET A 86 -8.94 -1.17 -6.32
CA MET A 86 -7.66 -1.85 -6.01
C MET A 86 -7.86 -2.91 -4.91
N PHE A 87 -8.56 -2.57 -3.83
CA PHE A 87 -8.87 -3.53 -2.76
C PHE A 87 -9.82 -4.64 -3.23
N ASP A 88 -10.82 -4.30 -4.04
CA ASP A 88 -11.74 -5.30 -4.60
C ASP A 88 -10.99 -6.29 -5.51
N ALA A 89 -10.06 -5.82 -6.33
CA ALA A 89 -9.21 -6.69 -7.14
C ALA A 89 -8.35 -7.62 -6.26
N LEU A 90 -7.79 -7.09 -5.17
CA LEU A 90 -7.05 -7.88 -4.19
C LEU A 90 -7.94 -8.96 -3.55
N ILE A 91 -9.15 -8.61 -3.11
CA ILE A 91 -10.09 -9.57 -2.50
C ILE A 91 -10.53 -10.63 -3.51
N ARG A 92 -10.87 -10.23 -4.74
CA ARG A 92 -11.22 -11.19 -5.82
C ARG A 92 -10.10 -12.20 -6.04
N ARG A 93 -8.84 -11.75 -6.12
CA ARG A 93 -7.69 -12.64 -6.27
C ARG A 93 -7.48 -13.52 -5.05
N ALA A 94 -7.51 -12.95 -3.83
CA ALA A 94 -7.33 -13.68 -2.57
C ALA A 94 -8.37 -14.76 -2.35
N SER A 95 -9.56 -14.59 -2.93
CA SER A 95 -10.68 -15.53 -2.84
C SER A 95 -10.71 -16.55 -4.00
N ASN A 96 -9.83 -16.41 -4.99
CA ASN A 96 -9.82 -17.30 -6.15
C ASN A 96 -8.94 -18.53 -5.88
N PRO A 97 -9.51 -19.76 -5.83
CA PRO A 97 -8.78 -20.98 -5.51
C PRO A 97 -7.75 -21.39 -6.57
N LYS A 98 -7.75 -20.75 -7.74
CA LYS A 98 -6.75 -21.00 -8.79
C LYS A 98 -5.38 -20.40 -8.46
N PHE A 99 -5.31 -19.45 -7.54
CA PHE A 99 -4.05 -18.84 -7.13
C PHE A 99 -3.57 -19.39 -5.79
N PRO A 100 -2.25 -19.52 -5.58
CA PRO A 100 -1.69 -19.76 -4.25
C PRO A 100 -2.10 -18.65 -3.27
N ARG A 101 -2.21 -18.99 -2.00
CA ARG A 101 -2.61 -18.03 -0.96
C ARG A 101 -1.53 -16.99 -0.70
N GLY A 102 -1.98 -15.77 -0.39
CA GLY A 102 -1.12 -14.63 -0.12
C GLY A 102 -0.60 -13.96 -1.39
N CYS A 103 0.51 -13.28 -1.28
CA CYS A 103 1.23 -12.59 -2.35
C CYS A 103 2.68 -13.05 -2.32
N LEU A 104 3.30 -13.30 -3.48
CA LEU A 104 4.68 -13.79 -3.53
C LEU A 104 5.65 -12.83 -2.80
N PHE A 105 5.50 -11.50 -2.97
CA PHE A 105 6.31 -10.51 -2.25
C PHE A 105 6.05 -10.53 -0.73
N THR A 106 4.78 -10.52 -0.31
CA THR A 106 4.41 -10.56 1.12
C THR A 106 4.88 -11.85 1.77
N ASN A 107 4.65 -13.00 1.10
CA ASN A 107 5.10 -14.31 1.60
C ASN A 107 6.61 -14.32 1.78
N THR A 108 7.38 -13.87 0.77
CA THR A 108 8.84 -13.83 0.83
C THR A 108 9.34 -12.91 1.96
N SER A 109 8.74 -11.74 2.12
CA SER A 109 9.10 -10.79 3.18
C SER A 109 8.92 -11.38 4.58
N LEU A 110 7.89 -12.22 4.78
CA LEU A 110 7.59 -12.83 6.08
C LEU A 110 8.39 -14.12 6.33
N GLU A 111 8.63 -14.90 5.29
CA GLU A 111 9.25 -16.22 5.41
C GLU A 111 10.76 -16.16 5.38
N CYS A 112 11.35 -15.13 4.78
CA CYS A 112 12.76 -15.09 4.49
C CYS A 112 13.40 -13.71 4.75
N PRO A 113 13.46 -13.26 6.00
CA PRO A 113 14.13 -12.00 6.36
C PRO A 113 15.64 -11.99 6.05
N THR A 114 16.23 -13.17 5.81
CA THR A 114 17.68 -13.36 5.58
C THR A 114 18.00 -13.97 4.22
N CYS A 115 17.10 -13.93 3.24
CA CYS A 115 17.30 -14.48 1.87
C CYS A 115 18.41 -13.81 1.05
N GLY A 116 19.17 -12.92 1.65
CA GLY A 116 20.23 -12.14 0.99
C GLY A 116 19.75 -10.76 0.54
N ASP A 117 20.73 -9.85 0.48
CA ASP A 117 20.49 -8.41 0.25
C ASP A 117 19.75 -8.11 -1.08
N GLU A 118 19.98 -8.94 -2.09
CA GLU A 118 19.39 -8.71 -3.42
C GLU A 118 17.87 -8.96 -3.45
N ILE A 119 17.41 -10.03 -2.79
CA ILE A 119 15.97 -10.33 -2.66
C ILE A 119 15.31 -9.29 -1.76
N ALA A 120 15.93 -8.95 -0.63
CA ALA A 120 15.43 -7.93 0.29
C ALA A 120 15.29 -6.56 -0.41
N ARG A 121 16.30 -6.17 -1.20
CA ARG A 121 16.26 -4.94 -2.00
C ARG A 121 15.13 -4.99 -3.02
N LYS A 122 14.95 -6.08 -3.74
CA LYS A 122 13.85 -6.24 -4.72
C LYS A 122 12.47 -6.09 -4.08
N ILE A 123 12.28 -6.64 -2.88
CA ILE A 123 11.05 -6.50 -2.12
C ILE A 123 10.83 -5.04 -1.71
N ALA A 124 11.86 -4.38 -1.18
CA ALA A 124 11.79 -2.98 -0.76
C ALA A 124 11.50 -2.04 -1.93
N GLU A 125 12.14 -2.26 -3.09
CA GLU A 125 11.89 -1.50 -4.32
C GLU A 125 10.44 -1.65 -4.79
N ASN A 126 9.91 -2.87 -4.78
CA ASN A 126 8.52 -3.13 -5.15
C ASN A 126 7.53 -2.47 -4.17
N MET A 127 7.79 -2.55 -2.85
CA MET A 127 6.99 -1.83 -1.84
C MET A 127 6.99 -0.32 -2.10
N GLY A 128 8.14 0.27 -2.42
CA GLY A 128 8.27 1.68 -2.72
C GLY A 128 7.50 2.10 -3.98
N GLN A 129 7.48 1.26 -5.01
CA GLN A 129 6.67 1.46 -6.21
C GLN A 129 5.17 1.43 -5.90
N GLN A 130 4.72 0.45 -5.12
CA GLN A 130 3.33 0.33 -4.68
C GLN A 130 2.90 1.54 -3.83
N GLU A 131 3.71 1.93 -2.83
CA GLU A 131 3.47 3.13 -2.02
C GLU A 131 3.34 4.37 -2.91
N THR A 132 4.24 4.51 -3.87
CA THR A 132 4.25 5.68 -4.77
C THR A 132 2.99 5.73 -5.64
N ALA A 133 2.54 4.59 -6.18
CA ALA A 133 1.31 4.54 -6.98
C ALA A 133 0.08 4.98 -6.16
N ILE A 134 -0.10 4.45 -4.95
CA ILE A 134 -1.19 4.85 -4.05
C ILE A 134 -1.06 6.34 -3.68
N TYR A 135 0.15 6.80 -3.36
CA TYR A 135 0.41 8.20 -3.01
C TYR A 135 0.00 9.17 -4.11
N GLN A 136 0.26 8.84 -5.38
CA GLN A 136 -0.14 9.69 -6.51
C GLN A 136 -1.67 9.84 -6.60
N VAL A 137 -2.42 8.76 -6.38
CA VAL A 137 -3.89 8.81 -6.34
C VAL A 137 -4.38 9.72 -5.20
N LEU A 138 -3.80 9.59 -4.01
CA LEU A 138 -4.18 10.42 -2.85
C LEU A 138 -3.82 11.90 -3.06
N ARG A 139 -2.68 12.20 -3.69
CA ARG A 139 -2.30 13.57 -4.05
C ARG A 139 -3.26 14.17 -5.06
N LYS A 140 -3.72 13.38 -6.05
CA LYS A 140 -4.77 13.82 -6.97
C LYS A 140 -6.06 14.13 -6.21
N ALA A 141 -6.50 13.24 -5.32
CA ALA A 141 -7.68 13.46 -4.47
C ALA A 141 -7.59 14.77 -3.65
N GLN A 142 -6.42 15.09 -3.14
CA GLN A 142 -6.18 16.37 -2.47
C GLN A 142 -6.29 17.55 -3.42
N ALA A 143 -5.72 17.46 -4.62
CA ALA A 143 -5.80 18.50 -5.63
C ALA A 143 -7.25 18.76 -6.09
N ASP A 144 -8.04 17.69 -6.24
CA ASP A 144 -9.45 17.72 -6.65
C ASP A 144 -10.40 18.09 -5.48
N GLY A 145 -9.88 18.23 -4.24
CA GLY A 145 -10.66 18.58 -3.03
C GLY A 145 -11.51 17.43 -2.46
N THR A 146 -11.37 16.21 -2.98
CA THR A 146 -12.08 15.02 -2.48
C THR A 146 -11.43 14.36 -1.28
N LEU A 147 -10.16 14.72 -0.99
CA LEU A 147 -9.43 14.37 0.21
C LEU A 147 -8.90 15.63 0.87
N SER A 148 -8.99 15.74 2.21
CA SER A 148 -8.53 16.91 2.96
C SER A 148 -7.03 17.15 2.78
N GLN A 149 -6.65 18.42 2.59
CA GLN A 149 -5.26 18.87 2.54
C GLN A 149 -4.54 18.71 3.91
N THR A 150 -5.28 18.57 5.00
CA THR A 150 -4.71 18.37 6.33
C THR A 150 -4.23 16.95 6.58
N GLN A 151 -4.63 16.00 5.72
CA GLN A 151 -4.19 14.61 5.78
C GLN A 151 -2.79 14.46 5.16
N ASP A 152 -1.94 13.69 5.82
CA ASP A 152 -0.66 13.29 5.23
C ASP A 152 -0.90 12.17 4.20
N ALA A 153 -0.91 12.55 2.91
CA ALA A 153 -1.12 11.62 1.81
C ALA A 153 -0.07 10.48 1.77
N ARG A 154 1.18 10.74 2.24
CA ARG A 154 2.22 9.73 2.30
C ARG A 154 1.95 8.72 3.41
N ALA A 155 1.55 9.20 4.59
CA ALA A 155 1.16 8.33 5.71
C ALA A 155 -0.06 7.47 5.35
N LEU A 156 -1.06 8.04 4.66
CA LEU A 156 -2.22 7.29 4.16
C LEU A 156 -1.83 6.24 3.12
N ALA A 157 -0.91 6.55 2.20
CA ALA A 157 -0.44 5.58 1.22
C ALA A 157 0.22 4.37 1.89
N ARG A 158 1.05 4.61 2.92
CA ARG A 158 1.66 3.55 3.74
C ARG A 158 0.62 2.74 4.51
N PHE A 159 -0.40 3.40 5.03
CA PHE A 159 -1.50 2.73 5.73
C PHE A 159 -2.28 1.81 4.79
N PHE A 160 -2.72 2.29 3.62
CA PHE A 160 -3.44 1.46 2.63
C PHE A 160 -2.57 0.31 2.10
N LEU A 161 -1.29 0.57 1.85
CA LEU A 161 -0.35 -0.49 1.48
C LEU A 161 -0.21 -1.53 2.60
N GLY A 162 -0.11 -1.08 3.86
CA GLY A 162 -0.06 -1.96 5.03
C GLY A 162 -1.31 -2.84 5.15
N VAL A 163 -2.51 -2.29 4.89
CA VAL A 163 -3.78 -3.05 4.85
C VAL A 163 -3.75 -4.09 3.72
N ALA A 164 -3.29 -3.73 2.52
CA ALA A 164 -3.18 -4.67 1.40
C ALA A 164 -2.22 -5.83 1.71
N TRP A 165 -1.08 -5.53 2.31
CA TRP A 165 -0.12 -6.55 2.76
C TRP A 165 -0.68 -7.39 3.91
N GLY A 166 -1.42 -6.77 4.85
CA GLY A 166 -2.14 -7.45 5.92
C GLY A 166 -3.16 -8.46 5.40
N ILE A 167 -3.97 -8.07 4.40
CA ILE A 167 -4.92 -8.98 3.74
C ILE A 167 -4.18 -10.19 3.12
N ASN A 168 -3.06 -9.95 2.42
CA ASN A 168 -2.27 -11.03 1.84
C ASN A 168 -1.68 -11.97 2.91
N ALA A 169 -1.21 -11.43 4.04
CA ALA A 169 -0.69 -12.22 5.15
C ALA A 169 -1.80 -13.05 5.81
N VAL A 170 -2.97 -12.45 6.08
CA VAL A 170 -4.14 -13.13 6.66
C VAL A 170 -4.65 -14.23 5.72
N ASN A 171 -4.63 -13.98 4.41
CA ASN A 171 -5.06 -14.97 3.41
C ASN A 171 -4.25 -16.27 3.42
N LYS A 172 -3.04 -16.28 3.97
CA LYS A 172 -2.27 -17.53 4.16
C LYS A 172 -3.04 -18.54 5.02
N SER A 173 -3.75 -18.06 6.05
CA SER A 173 -4.42 -18.89 7.05
C SER A 173 -5.94 -18.82 6.97
N VAL A 174 -6.50 -17.68 6.58
CA VAL A 174 -7.94 -17.42 6.55
C VAL A 174 -8.36 -17.13 5.11
N ALA A 175 -9.25 -17.93 4.56
CA ALA A 175 -9.79 -17.76 3.20
C ALA A 175 -11.24 -17.24 3.24
N ASP A 176 -11.51 -16.25 4.09
CA ASP A 176 -12.83 -15.65 4.23
C ASP A 176 -12.86 -14.24 3.64
N PRO A 177 -13.55 -14.05 2.49
CA PRO A 177 -13.71 -12.72 1.89
C PRO A 177 -14.42 -11.71 2.81
N GLY A 178 -15.21 -12.17 3.78
CA GLY A 178 -15.87 -11.31 4.76
C GLY A 178 -14.86 -10.58 5.64
N VAL A 179 -13.85 -11.31 6.14
CA VAL A 179 -12.74 -10.74 6.92
C VAL A 179 -12.00 -9.64 6.12
N PHE A 180 -11.73 -9.90 4.85
CA PHE A 180 -11.03 -8.94 4.01
C PHE A 180 -11.87 -7.68 3.73
N ARG A 181 -13.18 -7.84 3.48
CA ARG A 181 -14.10 -6.71 3.31
C ARG A 181 -14.20 -5.86 4.58
N ASP A 182 -14.21 -6.47 5.76
CA ASP A 182 -14.21 -5.73 7.02
C ASP A 182 -12.93 -4.92 7.20
N MET A 183 -11.76 -5.49 6.89
CA MET A 183 -10.49 -4.75 6.92
C MET A 183 -10.52 -3.54 5.98
N VAL A 184 -11.01 -3.72 4.75
CA VAL A 184 -11.11 -2.64 3.76
C VAL A 184 -12.14 -1.59 4.18
N ARG A 185 -13.31 -1.99 4.67
CA ARG A 185 -14.35 -1.07 5.15
C ARG A 185 -13.82 -0.14 6.25
N VAL A 186 -13.09 -0.72 7.22
CA VAL A 186 -12.46 0.08 8.28
C VAL A 186 -11.35 0.97 7.72
N ALA A 187 -10.53 0.47 6.81
CA ALA A 187 -9.49 1.28 6.18
C ALA A 187 -10.08 2.47 5.41
N MET A 188 -11.16 2.26 4.64
CA MET A 188 -11.80 3.33 3.86
C MET A 188 -12.54 4.35 4.73
N SER A 189 -12.90 4.05 5.98
CA SER A 189 -13.51 5.03 6.89
C SER A 189 -12.60 6.22 7.22
N VAL A 190 -11.28 6.06 7.07
CA VAL A 190 -10.30 7.15 7.20
C VAL A 190 -10.54 8.24 6.14
N TRP A 191 -11.02 7.86 4.94
CA TRP A 191 -11.38 8.80 3.90
C TRP A 191 -12.60 9.63 4.28
N ASP A 192 -13.63 9.00 4.86
CA ASP A 192 -14.89 9.67 5.25
C ASP A 192 -14.68 10.66 6.39
N THR A 193 -13.82 10.34 7.36
CA THR A 193 -13.48 11.24 8.47
C THR A 193 -12.81 12.53 7.99
N ALA A 194 -12.07 12.47 6.89
CA ALA A 194 -11.41 13.61 6.28
C ALA A 194 -12.39 14.61 5.65
N ALA A 195 -13.49 14.13 5.07
CA ALA A 195 -14.55 14.98 4.50
C ALA A 195 -15.38 15.66 5.57
N ALA A 196 -15.62 15.02 6.71
CA ALA A 196 -16.41 15.56 7.82
C ALA A 196 -15.75 16.75 8.53
N VAL A 197 -14.42 16.79 8.61
CA VAL A 197 -13.67 17.90 9.26
C VAL A 197 -13.74 19.21 8.46
N GLN A 198 -14.04 19.19 7.17
CA GLN A 198 -14.17 20.40 6.35
C GLN A 198 -15.52 21.10 6.50
N ILE A 199 -16.54 20.48 7.11
CA ILE A 199 -17.89 21.06 7.21
C ILE A 199 -18.07 21.95 8.46
N ASP A 200 -17.19 21.85 9.47
CA ASP A 200 -17.27 22.61 10.73
C ASP A 200 -16.20 23.71 10.86
N GLY A 201 -16.00 24.50 9.83
CA GLY A 201 -15.35 25.80 9.96
C GLY A 201 -16.27 26.74 10.77
N PRO A 202 -15.76 27.49 11.77
CA PRO A 202 -16.59 28.36 12.55
C PRO A 202 -17.29 29.38 11.64
N ARG A 203 -18.64 29.40 11.65
CA ARG A 203 -19.42 30.47 11.05
C ARG A 203 -18.97 31.75 11.73
N MET A 204 -18.24 32.59 11.04
CA MET A 204 -17.98 33.95 11.47
C MET A 204 -19.34 34.64 11.60
N THR A 205 -19.81 34.79 12.84
CA THR A 205 -20.92 35.69 13.15
C THR A 205 -20.41 37.10 12.92
N GLU A 206 -20.99 37.79 11.94
CA GLU A 206 -20.75 39.22 11.74
C GLU A 206 -20.98 39.98 13.06
N PRO A 207 -20.10 40.94 13.42
CA PRO A 207 -20.31 41.76 14.59
C PRO A 207 -21.53 42.67 14.35
N ARG A 208 -22.57 42.51 15.18
CA ARG A 208 -23.71 43.41 15.21
C ARG A 208 -23.19 44.85 15.41
N ARG A 209 -23.43 45.72 14.44
CA ARG A 209 -23.28 47.17 14.58
C ARG A 209 -24.16 47.64 15.72
N ARG A 210 -23.55 48.10 16.83
CA ARG A 210 -24.25 48.85 17.87
C ARG A 210 -24.44 50.29 17.37
N GLY A 211 -25.68 50.68 17.29
CA GLY A 211 -26.09 52.03 16.99
C GLY A 211 -25.71 53.00 18.15
N ASP A 212 -25.47 54.22 17.75
CA ASP A 212 -25.15 55.35 18.57
C ASP A 212 -26.20 55.63 19.66
N ALA A 213 -25.74 55.86 20.90
CA ALA A 213 -26.52 56.65 21.86
C ALA A 213 -25.53 57.46 22.69
N HIS A 214 -25.68 58.82 22.54
CA HIS A 214 -25.08 59.86 23.30
C HIS A 214 -25.34 59.77 24.84
N GLY A 215 -24.35 60.15 25.65
CA GLY A 215 -24.56 60.35 27.08
C GLY A 215 -23.28 60.79 27.79
N SER A 216 -23.12 62.09 27.88
CA SER A 216 -22.14 62.85 28.67
C SER A 216 -22.15 62.48 30.15
N ALA A 217 -20.99 62.29 30.77
CA ALA A 217 -20.71 62.85 32.15
C ALA A 217 -19.20 62.74 32.50
N ARG A 218 -18.62 63.88 32.70
CA ARG A 218 -17.29 64.08 33.31
C ARG A 218 -17.31 63.65 34.79
N LYS A 219 -16.27 63.05 35.31
CA LYS A 219 -15.71 63.33 36.65
C LYS A 219 -14.23 62.93 36.71
N LYS A 220 -13.46 63.87 37.23
CA LYS A 220 -12.01 63.87 37.48
C LYS A 220 -11.66 63.11 38.77
N VAL A 221 -10.35 63.04 38.99
CA VAL A 221 -9.58 62.83 40.25
C VAL A 221 -9.22 61.34 40.49
N ALA A 222 -8.01 60.90 40.79
CA ALA A 222 -6.73 61.51 41.17
C ALA A 222 -5.62 60.46 41.07
N VAL A 223 -4.43 60.98 40.92
CA VAL A 223 -3.11 60.30 40.91
C VAL A 223 -2.78 59.71 42.29
N ARG A 224 -2.21 58.46 42.30
CA ARG A 224 -1.16 58.18 43.30
C ARG A 224 -0.15 57.16 42.71
N ARG A 225 1.09 57.68 42.69
CA ARG A 225 2.35 56.94 42.49
C ARG A 225 2.70 56.14 43.74
N SER A 226 3.28 54.98 43.59
CA SER A 226 4.44 54.55 44.39
C SER A 226 5.08 53.28 43.80
N VAL A 227 6.34 53.37 43.53
CA VAL A 227 7.41 52.43 43.28
C VAL A 227 8.32 52.55 44.54
N PRO A 228 9.30 51.68 44.78
CA PRO A 228 9.62 50.25 44.56
C PRO A 228 10.08 49.50 45.82
N HIS A 229 10.48 48.25 45.77
CA HIS A 229 11.71 47.61 46.36
C HIS A 229 11.64 46.10 46.17
N ASN A 230 12.51 45.50 45.47
CA ASN A 230 13.90 45.02 45.57
C ASN A 230 14.14 43.96 46.69
N SER A 231 14.84 42.90 46.28
CA SER A 231 15.67 41.94 47.05
C SER A 231 14.93 40.71 47.64
N LYS A 232 15.16 39.52 47.18
CA LYS A 232 16.42 38.74 47.18
C LYS A 232 16.29 37.59 46.17
#